data_806ed8b96f7a270ade2a42717c93891a
#
_entry.id   806ed8b96f7a270ade2a42717c93891a
#
_cell.length_a   1.000
_cell.length_b   1.000
_cell.length_c   1.000
_cell.angle_alpha   90.00
_cell.angle_beta   90.00
_cell.angle_gamma   90.00
#
_symmetry.space_group_name_H-M   'P 1'
#
loop_
_entity.id
_entity.type
_entity.pdbx_description
1 polymer ?
#
loop_
_entity_poly.entity_id
_entity_poly.type
_entity_poly.pdbx_seq_one_letter_code
_entity_poly.pdbx_strand_id
1 'polypeptide(L)'
;MSRIAAMRLGRIAHPEGICFAIIGGPKDAPMEELVAKEIAGTPFTPPEPTGREWKLNEVRLLAPTLPTKVVALGRNYADHVAEVFKKSADSLPPTIFIKPSTAVIGPDAAIKIPDYATNVEFEGE
;
A
#
# COMPACT_ATOMS: atom_id res chain seq x y z
N MET A 1 -21.46 18.92 11.28
CA MET A 1 -20.39 17.87 11.21
C MET A 1 -19.38 18.33 10.17
N SER A 2 -18.18 18.72 10.59
CA SER A 2 -17.10 19.06 9.66
C SER A 2 -16.68 17.79 8.93
N ARG A 3 -16.73 17.79 7.58
CA ARG A 3 -16.14 16.73 6.76
C ARG A 3 -14.64 16.73 7.02
N ILE A 4 -14.14 15.69 7.63
CA ILE A 4 -12.68 15.46 7.66
C ILE A 4 -12.28 15.29 6.20
N ALA A 5 -11.50 16.23 5.68
CA ALA A 5 -10.93 16.11 4.35
C ALA A 5 -10.05 14.86 4.32
N ALA A 6 -10.24 14.00 3.32
CA ALA A 6 -9.41 12.79 3.17
C ALA A 6 -7.95 13.24 3.00
N MET A 7 -7.09 12.84 3.92
CA MET A 7 -5.66 13.14 3.89
C MET A 7 -4.93 11.97 3.21
N ARG A 8 -4.07 12.29 2.24
CA ARG A 8 -3.18 11.29 1.61
C ARG A 8 -1.88 11.25 2.39
N LEU A 9 -1.56 10.09 2.91
CA LEU A 9 -0.29 9.85 3.59
C LEU A 9 0.59 8.95 2.73
N GLY A 10 1.87 9.26 2.68
CA GLY A 10 2.88 8.47 2.00
C GLY A 10 4.09 8.24 2.90
N ARG A 11 4.89 7.26 2.57
CA ARG A 11 6.22 7.05 3.11
C ARG A 11 7.22 7.23 1.97
N ILE A 12 8.19 8.08 2.15
CA ILE A 12 9.12 8.49 1.09
C ILE A 12 10.57 8.28 1.51
N ALA A 13 11.41 8.00 0.51
CA ALA A 13 12.86 8.08 0.64
C ALA A 13 13.35 9.32 -0.14
N HIS A 14 14.13 10.17 0.53
CA HIS A 14 14.73 11.38 0.02
C HIS A 14 16.23 11.40 0.35
N PRO A 15 17.04 12.35 -0.17
CA PRO A 15 18.50 12.32 0.01
C PRO A 15 18.98 12.29 1.47
N GLU A 16 18.19 12.83 2.39
CA GLU A 16 18.54 12.90 3.81
C GLU A 16 17.98 11.73 4.65
N GLY A 17 17.16 10.85 4.05
CA GLY A 17 16.62 9.68 4.78
C GLY A 17 15.24 9.23 4.34
N ILE A 18 14.50 8.67 5.28
CA ILE A 18 13.14 8.16 5.08
C ILE A 18 12.22 8.80 6.09
N CYS A 19 11.07 9.29 5.63
CA CYS A 19 10.05 9.87 6.48
C CYS A 19 8.63 9.54 6.03
N PHE A 20 7.65 9.85 6.87
CA PHE A 20 6.26 9.96 6.45
C PHE A 20 5.96 11.37 5.98
N ALA A 21 5.02 11.48 5.05
CA ALA A 21 4.65 12.77 4.48
C ALA A 21 3.15 12.83 4.16
N ILE A 22 2.59 14.02 4.25
CA ILE A 22 1.29 14.34 3.67
C ILE A 22 1.50 14.68 2.21
N ILE A 23 0.76 14.03 1.31
CA ILE A 23 0.84 14.29 -0.12
C ILE A 23 -0.20 15.35 -0.47
N GLY A 24 0.29 16.55 -0.74
CA GLY A 24 -0.49 17.71 -1.19
C GLY A 24 -0.63 17.78 -2.71
N GLY A 25 -1.62 18.55 -3.17
CA GLY A 25 -1.93 18.74 -4.58
C GLY A 25 -3.25 18.09 -5.00
N PRO A 26 -3.72 18.33 -6.26
CA PRO A 26 -4.95 17.76 -6.79
C PRO A 26 -4.93 16.23 -6.78
N LYS A 27 -6.12 15.58 -6.67
CA LYS A 27 -6.21 14.12 -6.53
C LYS A 27 -5.62 13.37 -7.73
N ASP A 28 -5.91 13.86 -8.91
CA ASP A 28 -5.55 13.19 -10.17
C ASP A 28 -4.42 13.94 -10.92
N ALA A 29 -3.65 14.77 -10.20
CA ALA A 29 -2.53 15.48 -10.77
C ALA A 29 -1.33 14.54 -11.02
N PRO A 30 -0.51 14.84 -12.03
CA PRO A 30 0.75 14.12 -12.25
C PRO A 30 1.71 14.34 -11.08
N MET A 31 2.68 13.44 -10.92
CA MET A 31 3.59 13.45 -9.75
C MET A 31 4.39 14.75 -9.63
N GLU A 32 4.66 15.43 -10.75
CA GLU A 32 5.38 16.71 -10.82
C GLU A 32 4.63 17.87 -10.12
N GLU A 33 3.32 17.77 -10.04
CA GLU A 33 2.44 18.76 -9.40
C GLU A 33 2.13 18.43 -7.94
N LEU A 34 2.56 17.24 -7.48
CA LEU A 34 2.33 16.79 -6.11
C LEU A 34 3.54 17.10 -5.23
N VAL A 35 3.26 17.44 -3.97
CA VAL A 35 4.27 17.79 -2.98
C VAL A 35 4.14 16.86 -1.78
N ALA A 36 5.24 16.27 -1.36
CA ALA A 36 5.37 15.50 -0.14
C ALA A 36 5.82 16.42 0.99
N LYS A 37 4.94 16.68 1.97
CA LYS A 37 5.21 17.49 3.17
C LYS A 37 5.54 16.57 4.32
N GLU A 38 6.77 16.59 4.78
CA GLU A 38 7.24 15.73 5.86
C GLU A 38 6.46 15.96 7.15
N ILE A 39 6.18 14.86 7.82
CA ILE A 39 5.64 14.89 9.19
C ILE A 39 6.58 14.19 10.17
N ALA A 40 6.64 14.70 11.38
CA ALA A 40 7.35 14.03 12.48
C ALA A 40 6.57 12.81 12.94
N GLY A 41 7.28 11.78 13.36
CA GLY A 41 6.68 10.58 13.94
C GLY A 41 6.07 9.61 12.93
N THR A 42 4.88 9.13 13.21
CA THR A 42 4.20 8.07 12.46
C THR A 42 2.83 8.51 11.96
N PRO A 43 2.26 7.84 10.94
CA PRO A 43 0.93 8.19 10.43
C PRO A 43 -0.21 7.84 11.40
N PHE A 44 0.08 7.19 12.51
CA PHE A 44 -0.91 6.80 13.54
C PHE A 44 -1.08 7.82 14.66
N THR A 45 -0.32 8.89 14.63
CA THR A 45 -0.44 10.04 15.53
C THR A 45 -0.94 11.26 14.73
N PRO A 46 -1.49 12.31 15.39
CA PRO A 46 -1.78 13.56 14.69
C PRO A 46 -0.54 14.04 13.95
N PRO A 47 -0.64 14.38 12.65
CA PRO A 47 0.52 14.75 11.86
C PRO A 47 1.07 16.12 12.28
N GLU A 48 2.35 16.15 12.58
CA GLU A 48 3.09 17.38 12.90
C GLU A 48 4.04 17.72 11.76
N PRO A 49 3.74 18.73 10.91
CA PRO A 49 4.62 19.12 9.83
C PRO A 49 5.99 19.59 10.34
N THR A 50 7.06 19.09 9.73
CA THR A 50 8.44 19.53 10.04
C THR A 50 8.84 20.81 9.32
N GLY A 51 8.08 21.22 8.31
CA GLY A 51 8.38 22.32 7.41
C GLY A 51 9.21 21.92 6.19
N ARG A 52 9.67 20.66 6.09
CA ARG A 52 10.40 20.16 4.91
C ARG A 52 9.42 19.64 3.86
N GLU A 53 9.71 19.97 2.60
CA GLU A 53 8.87 19.59 1.48
C GLU A 53 9.74 19.16 0.28
N TRP A 54 9.23 18.19 -0.50
CA TRP A 54 9.84 17.73 -1.74
C TRP A 54 8.77 17.59 -2.82
N LYS A 55 9.13 17.82 -4.07
CA LYS A 55 8.28 17.39 -5.18
C LYS A 55 8.19 15.85 -5.18
N LEU A 56 7.02 15.30 -5.46
CA LEU A 56 6.81 13.85 -5.35
C LEU A 56 7.64 13.07 -6.39
N ASN A 57 7.91 13.65 -7.55
CA ASN A 57 8.77 13.06 -8.58
C ASN A 57 10.28 13.12 -8.26
N GLU A 58 10.70 13.88 -7.24
CA GLU A 58 12.10 13.98 -6.79
C GLU A 58 12.44 12.97 -5.67
N VAL A 59 11.45 12.26 -5.17
CA VAL A 59 11.58 11.29 -4.08
C VAL A 59 11.03 9.92 -4.50
N ARG A 60 11.44 8.89 -3.81
CA ARG A 60 10.90 7.55 -4.05
C ARG A 60 9.81 7.21 -3.05
N LEU A 61 8.63 6.84 -3.54
CA LEU A 61 7.58 6.27 -2.72
C LEU A 61 8.00 4.88 -2.21
N LEU A 62 7.73 4.64 -0.95
CA LEU A 62 7.94 3.36 -0.28
C LEU A 62 6.59 2.75 0.11
N ALA A 63 6.61 1.48 0.54
CA ALA A 63 5.43 0.89 1.16
C ALA A 63 4.92 1.81 2.28
N PRO A 64 3.63 2.17 2.30
CA PRO A 64 3.09 3.16 3.24
C PRO A 64 3.10 2.67 4.69
N THR A 65 3.21 1.36 4.89
CA THR A 65 3.28 0.74 6.21
C THR A 65 4.44 -0.26 6.28
N LEU A 66 4.89 -0.54 7.50
CA LEU A 66 5.86 -1.58 7.81
C LEU A 66 5.18 -2.59 8.75
N PRO A 67 4.34 -3.47 8.22
CA PRO A 67 3.59 -4.41 9.04
C PRO A 67 4.53 -5.46 9.64
N THR A 68 4.23 -5.94 10.82
CA THR A 68 4.90 -7.10 11.41
C THR A 68 4.42 -8.41 10.79
N LYS A 69 3.22 -8.41 10.26
CA LYS A 69 2.57 -9.53 9.55
C LYS A 69 1.47 -9.00 8.63
N VAL A 70 1.14 -9.76 7.62
CA VAL A 70 -0.02 -9.51 6.74
C VAL A 70 -0.99 -10.66 6.95
N VAL A 71 -2.21 -10.34 7.34
CA VAL A 71 -3.31 -11.31 7.44
C VAL A 71 -4.16 -11.15 6.19
N ALA A 72 -4.33 -12.22 5.43
CA ALA A 72 -5.07 -12.24 4.19
C ALA A 72 -6.23 -13.23 4.24
N LEU A 73 -7.23 -13.00 3.39
CA LEU A 73 -8.42 -13.82 3.27
C LEU A 73 -8.45 -14.45 1.89
N GLY A 74 -8.34 -15.75 1.81
CA GLY A 74 -8.56 -16.51 0.58
C GLY A 74 -10.02 -16.93 0.43
N ARG A 75 -10.44 -17.16 -0.81
CA ARG A 75 -11.83 -17.51 -1.17
C ARG A 75 -12.84 -16.41 -0.83
N ASN A 76 -12.41 -15.16 -0.88
CA ASN A 76 -13.23 -14.01 -0.51
C ASN A 76 -14.09 -13.48 -1.67
N TYR A 77 -13.81 -13.90 -2.90
CA TYR A 77 -14.54 -13.48 -4.09
C TYR A 77 -15.38 -14.63 -4.65
N ALA A 78 -16.70 -14.41 -4.69
CA ALA A 78 -17.67 -15.44 -5.11
C ALA A 78 -17.40 -15.97 -6.52
N ASP A 79 -17.06 -15.10 -7.45
CA ASP A 79 -16.80 -15.48 -8.85
C ASP A 79 -15.55 -16.36 -8.96
N HIS A 80 -14.49 -16.02 -8.25
CA HIS A 80 -13.26 -16.80 -8.19
C HIS A 80 -13.51 -18.21 -7.58
N VAL A 81 -14.30 -18.29 -6.51
CA VAL A 81 -14.68 -19.57 -5.89
C VAL A 81 -15.49 -20.43 -6.86
N ALA A 82 -16.43 -19.84 -7.59
CA ALA A 82 -17.23 -20.55 -8.58
C ALA A 82 -16.39 -21.09 -9.74
N GLU A 83 -15.43 -20.29 -10.22
CA GLU A 83 -14.55 -20.67 -11.33
C GLU A 83 -13.58 -21.80 -10.95
N VAL A 84 -12.88 -21.67 -9.83
CA VAL A 84 -11.81 -22.59 -9.42
C VAL A 84 -12.37 -23.86 -8.77
N PHE A 85 -13.33 -23.71 -7.87
CA PHE A 85 -13.84 -24.83 -7.07
C PHE A 85 -15.14 -25.44 -7.62
N LYS A 86 -15.77 -24.82 -8.62
CA LYS A 86 -17.07 -25.22 -9.19
C LYS A 86 -18.17 -25.40 -8.10
N LYS A 87 -18.11 -24.56 -7.08
CA LYS A 87 -19.00 -24.55 -5.93
C LYS A 87 -19.50 -23.14 -5.65
N SER A 88 -20.64 -23.02 -4.95
CA SER A 88 -21.08 -21.71 -4.45
C SER A 88 -20.12 -21.19 -3.38
N ALA A 89 -19.84 -19.90 -3.38
CA ALA A 89 -19.02 -19.23 -2.36
C ALA A 89 -19.55 -19.50 -0.94
N ASP A 90 -20.86 -19.50 -0.77
CA ASP A 90 -21.53 -19.75 0.52
C ASP A 90 -21.30 -21.17 1.08
N SER A 91 -20.81 -22.10 0.25
CA SER A 91 -20.56 -23.48 0.67
C SER A 91 -19.15 -23.72 1.25
N LEU A 92 -18.27 -22.72 1.18
CA LEU A 92 -16.88 -22.84 1.65
C LEU A 92 -16.58 -21.75 2.68
N PRO A 93 -15.99 -22.12 3.82
CA PRO A 93 -15.55 -21.11 4.77
C PRO A 93 -14.39 -20.30 4.18
N PRO A 94 -14.25 -19.00 4.52
CA PRO A 94 -13.09 -18.21 4.14
C PRO A 94 -11.81 -18.82 4.72
N THR A 95 -10.74 -18.77 3.95
CA THR A 95 -9.42 -19.22 4.39
C THR A 95 -8.64 -18.02 4.89
N ILE A 96 -8.23 -18.04 6.15
CA ILE A 96 -7.34 -17.03 6.72
C ILE A 96 -5.91 -17.54 6.60
N PHE A 97 -5.02 -16.74 6.02
CA PHE A 97 -3.60 -17.08 5.90
C PHE A 97 -2.70 -15.88 6.21
N ILE A 98 -1.44 -16.13 6.43
CA ILE A 98 -0.46 -15.11 6.82
C ILE A 98 0.63 -15.04 5.77
N LYS A 99 0.94 -13.80 5.34
CA LYS A 99 2.15 -13.49 4.56
C LYS A 99 3.19 -12.85 5.47
N PRO A 100 4.48 -13.12 5.27
CA PRO A 100 5.54 -12.46 6.04
C PRO A 100 5.59 -10.96 5.73
N SER A 101 6.13 -10.17 6.66
CA SER A 101 6.32 -8.73 6.45
C SER A 101 7.17 -8.40 5.22
N THR A 102 8.10 -9.29 4.85
CA THR A 102 8.96 -9.17 3.67
C THR A 102 8.22 -9.30 2.34
N ALA A 103 6.94 -9.73 2.34
CA ALA A 103 6.10 -9.76 1.14
C ALA A 103 5.58 -8.36 0.74
N VAL A 104 5.70 -7.36 1.63
CA VAL A 104 5.25 -6.00 1.35
C VAL A 104 6.35 -5.22 0.64
N ILE A 105 6.06 -4.74 -0.55
CA ILE A 105 6.95 -3.93 -1.38
C ILE A 105 6.32 -2.55 -1.65
N GLY A 106 7.14 -1.59 -2.03
CA GLY A 106 6.68 -0.24 -2.39
C GLY A 106 6.17 -0.15 -3.83
N PRO A 107 5.59 0.99 -4.21
CA PRO A 107 5.24 1.27 -5.60
C PRO A 107 6.45 1.08 -6.52
N ASP A 108 6.20 0.62 -7.74
CA ASP A 108 7.20 0.41 -8.80
C ASP A 108 8.34 -0.59 -8.45
N ALA A 109 8.23 -1.28 -7.33
CA ALA A 109 9.18 -2.31 -6.96
C ALA A 109 8.91 -3.60 -7.77
N ALA A 110 9.97 -4.22 -8.27
CA ALA A 110 9.86 -5.45 -9.05
C ALA A 110 9.44 -6.63 -8.17
N ILE A 111 8.44 -7.38 -8.62
CA ILE A 111 8.08 -8.68 -8.06
C ILE A 111 9.07 -9.71 -8.61
N LYS A 112 9.85 -10.33 -7.72
CA LYS A 112 10.79 -11.39 -8.10
C LYS A 112 10.05 -12.71 -8.18
N ILE A 113 9.90 -13.24 -9.38
CA ILE A 113 9.33 -14.56 -9.63
C ILE A 113 10.47 -15.58 -9.53
N PRO A 114 10.39 -16.58 -8.65
CA PRO A 114 11.41 -17.64 -8.58
C PRO A 114 11.32 -18.57 -9.79
N ASP A 115 12.47 -19.13 -10.20
CA ASP A 115 12.59 -19.95 -11.43
C ASP A 115 11.71 -21.20 -11.42
N TYR A 116 11.32 -21.69 -10.27
CA TYR A 116 10.44 -22.85 -10.13
C TYR A 116 8.95 -22.51 -10.25
N ALA A 117 8.57 -21.24 -10.25
CA ALA A 117 7.18 -20.81 -10.37
C ALA A 117 6.74 -20.83 -11.83
N THR A 118 5.81 -21.70 -12.17
CA THR A 118 5.31 -21.89 -13.54
C THR A 118 4.05 -21.11 -13.84
N ASN A 119 3.31 -20.73 -12.82
CA ASN A 119 2.10 -19.91 -12.92
C ASN A 119 2.10 -18.88 -11.79
N VAL A 120 2.04 -17.61 -12.13
CA VAL A 120 1.98 -16.50 -11.17
C VAL A 120 0.83 -15.60 -11.55
N GLU A 121 -0.11 -15.43 -10.62
CA GLU A 121 -1.29 -14.61 -10.79
C GLU A 121 -1.31 -13.52 -9.72
N PHE A 122 -2.02 -12.43 -9.99
CA PHE A 122 -2.27 -11.41 -8.98
C PHE A 122 -3.67 -11.60 -8.39
N GLU A 123 -3.79 -11.33 -7.11
CA GLU A 123 -5.06 -11.38 -6.38
C GLU A 123 -5.24 -10.09 -5.57
N GLY A 124 -6.47 -9.63 -5.44
CA GLY A 124 -6.83 -8.45 -4.67
C GLY A 124 -7.24 -8.74 -3.21
N GLU A 125 -6.76 -9.84 -2.64
CA GLU A 125 -7.12 -10.34 -1.30
C GLU A 125 -6.22 -9.83 -0.18
#